data_1a1e5a68a9a86af0bd85428297b7a234
#
_entry.id   1a1e5a68a9a86af0bd85428297b7a234
#
_cell.length_a   1.000
_cell.length_b   1.000
_cell.length_c   1.000
_cell.angle_alpha   90.00
_cell.angle_beta   90.00
_cell.angle_gamma   90.00
#
_symmetry.space_group_name_H-M   'P 1'
#
loop_
_entity.id
_entity.type
_entity.pdbx_description
1 polymer ?
#
loop_
_entity_poly.entity_id
_entity_poly.type
_entity_poly.pdbx_seq_one_letter_code
_entity_poly.pdbx_strand_id
1 'polypeptide(L)'
;MKSRKLKGTRRRVTIIGAAAVSVVAGAALLPNWMAGAAVVDDPKVDARTKATFQRLADAVFTDRTDALVTGAQGNRAKPLTDTFSGGVRMSSGQARRQDSALSTLDQRKDLLAKLGEKYSKGSTTVTLDATNVKGRTAKAAVTETTTLTYAKVRGNEPKTTGFQAHHELTFTADSHGNWQLTGIKETDTGYLAVNQVANPAANPAVKASPSPTGKASATPTGKASATPTVKASASPTVKASASPTTADTTTPDAPRAATTRPAPANPKSFTGTTYDYKAMAAYAEKYWSTYNKDYPDYNGHGDGGDCTNFVSQSLKAGGWKHVPGYVYDYTKWFGNADIQSDSFVGVNEFSWFAQNSKRVTPLANVYQADIGDVIQMDFDKDGSKDHSMIVTYRSPDGVPYVTYHSTNTFRRSVASLVASYPNAAFYAYRT
;
A
#
# COMPACT_ATOMS: atom_id res chain seq x y z
N MET A 1 -23.92 -37.97 -57.14
CA MET A 1 -22.96 -37.27 -58.02
C MET A 1 -22.44 -36.05 -57.36
N LYS A 2 -21.11 -35.96 -57.28
CA LYS A 2 -20.23 -34.76 -56.95
C LYS A 2 -20.38 -33.98 -55.68
N SER A 3 -19.52 -34.36 -54.72
CA SER A 3 -19.05 -33.60 -53.62
C SER A 3 -18.32 -32.32 -54.06
N ARG A 4 -18.55 -31.20 -53.37
CA ARG A 4 -17.68 -30.00 -53.46
C ARG A 4 -17.14 -29.69 -52.06
N LYS A 5 -15.83 -29.92 -51.89
CA LYS A 5 -15.01 -29.46 -50.75
C LYS A 5 -14.85 -27.94 -50.80
N LEU A 6 -15.18 -27.26 -49.75
CA LEU A 6 -14.78 -25.86 -49.52
C LEU A 6 -13.53 -25.84 -48.63
N LYS A 7 -12.45 -25.28 -49.18
CA LYS A 7 -11.18 -25.02 -48.51
C LYS A 7 -11.33 -23.84 -47.56
N GLY A 8 -11.20 -24.09 -46.24
CA GLY A 8 -11.07 -23.05 -45.25
C GLY A 8 -9.64 -22.55 -45.15
N THR A 9 -9.43 -21.27 -45.42
CA THR A 9 -8.13 -20.60 -45.30
C THR A 9 -7.86 -20.30 -43.83
N ARG A 10 -6.92 -21.01 -43.24
CA ARG A 10 -6.40 -20.71 -41.88
C ARG A 10 -5.49 -19.51 -41.97
N ARG A 11 -5.91 -18.36 -41.42
CA ARG A 11 -5.02 -17.22 -41.12
C ARG A 11 -4.12 -17.63 -39.95
N ARG A 12 -2.82 -17.71 -40.21
CA ARG A 12 -1.77 -17.86 -39.21
C ARG A 12 -1.55 -16.49 -38.55
N VAL A 13 -1.80 -16.40 -37.26
CA VAL A 13 -1.35 -15.28 -36.44
C VAL A 13 0.10 -15.60 -36.09
N THR A 14 1.02 -14.79 -36.56
CA THR A 14 2.44 -14.88 -36.22
C THR A 14 2.64 -14.23 -34.87
N ILE A 15 2.89 -15.03 -33.84
CA ILE A 15 3.38 -14.56 -32.56
C ILE A 15 4.89 -14.40 -32.69
N ILE A 16 5.39 -13.17 -32.63
CA ILE A 16 6.82 -12.87 -32.53
C ILE A 16 7.26 -13.20 -31.11
N GLY A 17 7.80 -14.39 -30.93
CA GLY A 17 8.49 -14.77 -29.71
C GLY A 17 9.91 -14.23 -29.76
N ALA A 18 10.28 -13.39 -28.80
CA ALA A 18 11.67 -13.01 -28.58
C ALA A 18 12.45 -14.23 -28.08
N ALA A 19 13.29 -14.79 -28.92
CA ALA A 19 14.19 -15.88 -28.58
C ALA A 19 15.34 -15.33 -27.71
N ALA A 20 15.38 -15.73 -26.44
CA ALA A 20 16.56 -15.56 -25.60
C ALA A 20 17.63 -16.55 -26.05
N VAL A 21 18.70 -16.07 -26.62
CA VAL A 21 19.88 -16.86 -26.96
C VAL A 21 20.64 -17.19 -25.68
N SER A 22 20.61 -18.47 -25.28
CA SER A 22 21.45 -19.00 -24.21
C SER A 22 22.84 -19.33 -24.78
N VAL A 23 23.83 -18.52 -24.48
CA VAL A 23 25.22 -18.89 -24.71
C VAL A 23 25.72 -19.73 -23.54
N VAL A 24 25.87 -21.02 -23.74
CA VAL A 24 26.55 -21.92 -22.81
C VAL A 24 28.05 -21.83 -23.11
N ALA A 25 28.81 -21.16 -22.25
CA ALA A 25 30.28 -21.26 -22.23
C ALA A 25 30.66 -22.31 -21.20
N GLY A 26 31.08 -23.47 -21.66
CA GLY A 26 31.71 -24.49 -20.84
C GLY A 26 33.08 -24.00 -20.37
N ALA A 27 33.30 -23.97 -19.05
CA ALA A 27 34.60 -23.81 -18.47
C ALA A 27 35.04 -25.14 -17.84
N ALA A 28 36.11 -25.68 -18.35
CA ALA A 28 36.78 -26.89 -17.84
C ALA A 28 37.29 -26.66 -16.41
N LEU A 29 37.01 -27.60 -15.53
CA LEU A 29 37.53 -27.67 -14.18
C LEU A 29 38.96 -28.25 -14.22
N LEU A 30 39.93 -27.50 -13.76
CA LEU A 30 41.22 -28.03 -13.29
C LEU A 30 41.26 -27.90 -11.76
N PRO A 31 41.69 -28.94 -11.03
CA PRO A 31 41.83 -28.87 -9.58
C PRO A 31 43.15 -28.17 -9.23
N ASN A 32 43.05 -27.05 -8.56
CA ASN A 32 44.24 -26.43 -7.95
C ASN A 32 44.12 -26.53 -6.42
N TRP A 33 44.84 -27.45 -5.87
CA TRP A 33 45.03 -27.63 -4.43
C TRP A 33 46.23 -26.81 -3.98
N MET A 34 45.96 -25.59 -3.47
CA MET A 34 46.90 -24.91 -2.58
C MET A 34 46.09 -24.11 -1.55
N ALA A 35 46.26 -24.53 -0.29
CA ALA A 35 45.72 -23.83 0.85
C ALA A 35 46.45 -22.50 1.05
N GLY A 36 45.85 -21.43 0.67
CA GLY A 36 46.07 -20.10 1.16
C GLY A 36 44.69 -19.56 1.51
N ALA A 37 44.48 -19.03 2.72
CA ALA A 37 43.27 -18.32 3.06
C ALA A 37 43.16 -17.10 2.13
N ALA A 38 42.55 -17.30 0.98
CA ALA A 38 42.22 -16.21 0.08
C ALA A 38 41.27 -15.30 0.84
N VAL A 39 41.71 -14.08 1.07
CA VAL A 39 40.79 -12.97 1.40
C VAL A 39 39.84 -12.94 0.23
N VAL A 40 38.65 -13.52 0.42
CA VAL A 40 37.60 -13.49 -0.58
C VAL A 40 37.17 -12.04 -0.64
N ASP A 41 37.51 -11.34 -1.73
CA ASP A 41 37.02 -10.00 -2.01
C ASP A 41 35.49 -9.95 -1.80
N ASP A 42 35.01 -8.87 -1.22
CA ASP A 42 33.58 -8.68 -1.03
C ASP A 42 32.81 -8.89 -2.37
N PRO A 43 31.78 -9.72 -2.37
CA PRO A 43 31.10 -10.10 -3.62
C PRO A 43 30.48 -8.87 -4.28
N LYS A 44 30.85 -8.63 -5.53
CA LYS A 44 30.34 -7.50 -6.32
C LYS A 44 28.89 -7.75 -6.74
N VAL A 45 28.08 -6.70 -6.70
CA VAL A 45 26.72 -6.69 -7.24
C VAL A 45 26.75 -6.01 -8.60
N ASP A 46 26.98 -6.80 -9.62
CA ASP A 46 26.97 -6.38 -11.03
C ASP A 46 25.52 -6.32 -11.59
N ALA A 47 25.37 -5.93 -12.85
CA ALA A 47 24.08 -5.84 -13.53
C ALA A 47 23.34 -7.20 -13.58
N ARG A 48 24.09 -8.32 -13.71
CA ARG A 48 23.52 -9.67 -13.74
C ARG A 48 22.95 -10.05 -12.37
N THR A 49 23.69 -9.75 -11.31
CA THR A 49 23.26 -9.97 -9.92
C THR A 49 22.01 -9.15 -9.60
N LYS A 50 21.98 -7.87 -9.99
CA LYS A 50 20.79 -6.99 -9.84
C LYS A 50 19.58 -7.56 -10.56
N ALA A 51 19.74 -7.99 -11.82
CA ALA A 51 18.66 -8.63 -12.58
C ALA A 51 18.17 -9.93 -11.91
N THR A 52 19.03 -10.64 -11.20
CA THR A 52 18.64 -11.85 -10.46
C THR A 52 17.92 -11.49 -9.16
N PHE A 53 18.32 -10.43 -8.46
CA PHE A 53 17.56 -9.89 -7.31
C PHE A 53 16.13 -9.53 -7.72
N GLN A 54 15.98 -8.81 -8.83
CA GLN A 54 14.67 -8.41 -9.35
C GLN A 54 13.81 -9.63 -9.71
N ARG A 55 14.36 -10.62 -10.44
CA ARG A 55 13.62 -11.84 -10.81
C ARG A 55 13.19 -12.65 -9.59
N LEU A 56 14.01 -12.72 -8.54
CA LEU A 56 13.65 -13.41 -7.31
C LEU A 56 12.52 -12.67 -6.59
N ALA A 57 12.58 -11.34 -6.53
CA ALA A 57 11.52 -10.51 -5.98
C ALA A 57 10.20 -10.70 -6.76
N ASP A 58 10.27 -10.64 -8.09
CA ASP A 58 9.14 -10.83 -8.99
C ASP A 58 8.47 -12.19 -8.75
N ALA A 59 9.25 -13.26 -8.64
CA ALA A 59 8.74 -14.60 -8.35
C ALA A 59 8.07 -14.68 -6.97
N VAL A 60 8.68 -14.11 -5.93
CA VAL A 60 8.14 -14.12 -4.56
C VAL A 60 6.78 -13.41 -4.49
N PHE A 61 6.65 -12.24 -5.10
CA PHE A 61 5.41 -11.47 -5.06
C PHE A 61 4.35 -12.03 -6.03
N THR A 62 4.77 -12.63 -7.14
CA THR A 62 3.86 -13.40 -8.03
C THR A 62 3.25 -14.58 -7.28
N ASP A 63 4.04 -15.38 -6.56
CA ASP A 63 3.51 -16.49 -5.75
C ASP A 63 2.48 -16.02 -4.70
N ARG A 64 2.73 -14.86 -4.06
CA ARG A 64 1.78 -14.26 -3.11
C ARG A 64 0.48 -13.84 -3.80
N THR A 65 0.58 -13.28 -5.00
CA THR A 65 -0.58 -12.89 -5.81
C THR A 65 -1.38 -14.11 -6.25
N ASP A 66 -0.70 -15.16 -6.73
CA ASP A 66 -1.32 -16.41 -7.16
C ASP A 66 -2.02 -17.16 -6.02
N ALA A 67 -1.54 -17.02 -4.79
CA ALA A 67 -2.21 -17.57 -3.61
C ALA A 67 -3.64 -17.03 -3.41
N LEU A 68 -3.93 -15.82 -3.90
CA LEU A 68 -5.26 -15.20 -3.84
C LEU A 68 -6.16 -15.60 -5.02
N VAL A 69 -5.61 -16.16 -6.08
CA VAL A 69 -6.34 -16.47 -7.33
C VAL A 69 -7.00 -17.85 -7.23
N THR A 70 -8.25 -17.95 -7.66
CA THR A 70 -8.99 -19.23 -7.70
C THR A 70 -8.47 -20.08 -8.85
N GLY A 71 -8.07 -21.32 -8.57
CA GLY A 71 -7.60 -22.28 -9.58
C GLY A 71 -6.10 -22.17 -9.89
N ALA A 72 -5.36 -21.22 -9.35
CA ALA A 72 -3.91 -21.10 -9.55
C ALA A 72 -3.09 -22.20 -8.83
N GLN A 73 -3.68 -22.95 -7.91
CA GLN A 73 -2.98 -23.97 -7.10
C GLN A 73 -2.35 -25.12 -7.93
N GLY A 74 -2.79 -25.35 -9.17
CA GLY A 74 -2.21 -26.37 -10.05
C GLY A 74 -0.89 -25.95 -10.72
N ASN A 75 -0.56 -24.67 -10.71
CA ASN A 75 0.63 -24.10 -11.35
C ASN A 75 1.68 -23.58 -10.37
N ARG A 76 1.52 -23.82 -9.05
CA ARG A 76 2.59 -23.50 -8.11
C ARG A 76 3.84 -24.26 -8.54
N ALA A 77 4.74 -23.53 -9.20
CA ALA A 77 6.06 -24.03 -9.51
C ALA A 77 6.70 -24.57 -8.22
N LYS A 78 7.58 -25.55 -8.36
CA LYS A 78 8.39 -26.10 -7.26
C LYS A 78 8.84 -24.99 -6.32
N PRO A 79 8.99 -25.28 -5.00
CA PRO A 79 9.44 -24.28 -4.03
C PRO A 79 10.59 -23.46 -4.59
N LEU A 80 10.52 -22.13 -4.47
CA LEU A 80 11.54 -21.18 -4.95
C LEU A 80 12.97 -21.50 -4.45
N THR A 81 13.08 -22.38 -3.44
CA THR A 81 14.34 -22.87 -2.88
C THR A 81 15.19 -23.66 -3.86
N ASP A 82 14.61 -24.31 -4.89
CA ASP A 82 15.33 -25.30 -5.71
C ASP A 82 15.60 -24.86 -7.16
N THR A 83 15.09 -23.74 -7.63
CA THR A 83 15.05 -23.45 -9.08
C THR A 83 15.82 -22.22 -9.56
N PHE A 84 16.42 -21.42 -8.67
CA PHE A 84 17.20 -20.28 -9.12
C PHE A 84 18.66 -20.69 -9.45
N SER A 85 18.91 -21.02 -10.70
CA SER A 85 20.26 -21.12 -11.25
C SER A 85 20.87 -19.71 -11.35
N GLY A 86 21.93 -19.44 -10.61
CA GLY A 86 22.67 -18.19 -10.76
C GLY A 86 23.16 -17.51 -9.49
N GLY A 87 23.45 -18.27 -8.43
CA GLY A 87 24.12 -17.72 -7.24
C GLY A 87 23.26 -16.87 -6.31
N VAL A 88 21.97 -16.70 -6.59
CA VAL A 88 21.02 -16.02 -5.69
C VAL A 88 19.87 -16.97 -5.39
N ARG A 89 19.59 -17.16 -4.11
CA ARG A 89 18.52 -18.04 -3.62
C ARG A 89 17.85 -17.40 -2.39
N MET A 90 16.73 -17.96 -1.97
CA MET A 90 16.12 -17.61 -0.70
C MET A 90 16.80 -18.37 0.44
N SER A 91 17.11 -17.70 1.57
CA SER A 91 17.56 -18.39 2.76
C SER A 91 16.47 -19.28 3.34
N SER A 92 16.84 -20.35 4.05
CA SER A 92 15.85 -21.25 4.66
C SER A 92 14.90 -20.53 5.63
N GLY A 93 15.39 -19.51 6.33
CA GLY A 93 14.57 -18.67 7.20
C GLY A 93 13.53 -17.85 6.42
N GLN A 94 13.95 -17.25 5.29
CA GLN A 94 13.05 -16.49 4.45
C GLN A 94 12.06 -17.39 3.70
N ALA A 95 12.46 -18.60 3.29
CA ALA A 95 11.57 -19.59 2.69
C ALA A 95 10.43 -19.96 3.64
N ARG A 96 10.73 -20.27 4.92
CA ARG A 96 9.67 -20.54 5.92
C ARG A 96 8.72 -19.37 6.13
N ARG A 97 9.24 -18.11 6.11
CA ARG A 97 8.37 -16.92 6.18
C ARG A 97 7.47 -16.81 4.95
N GLN A 98 7.98 -17.10 3.77
CA GLN A 98 7.19 -17.12 2.54
C GLN A 98 6.09 -18.19 2.59
N ASP A 99 6.41 -19.41 3.01
CA ASP A 99 5.42 -20.48 3.17
C ASP A 99 4.29 -20.10 4.15
N SER A 100 4.67 -19.47 5.27
CA SER A 100 3.69 -18.96 6.24
C SER A 100 2.82 -17.85 5.64
N ALA A 101 3.41 -16.95 4.85
CA ALA A 101 2.68 -15.89 4.16
C ALA A 101 1.69 -16.49 3.14
N LEU A 102 2.11 -17.46 2.34
CA LEU A 102 1.24 -18.14 1.38
C LEU A 102 0.06 -18.84 2.06
N SER A 103 0.30 -19.51 3.19
CA SER A 103 -0.76 -20.13 4.00
C SER A 103 -1.79 -19.10 4.51
N THR A 104 -1.31 -17.94 4.97
CA THR A 104 -2.20 -16.85 5.40
C THR A 104 -3.00 -16.26 4.25
N LEU A 105 -2.40 -16.16 3.06
CA LEU A 105 -3.09 -15.67 1.85
C LEU A 105 -4.14 -16.68 1.35
N ASP A 106 -3.90 -17.98 1.46
CA ASP A 106 -4.92 -19.00 1.19
C ASP A 106 -6.13 -18.85 2.13
N GLN A 107 -5.89 -18.64 3.44
CA GLN A 107 -6.98 -18.36 4.39
C GLN A 107 -7.74 -17.07 4.03
N ARG A 108 -7.01 -16.02 3.63
CA ARG A 108 -7.62 -14.76 3.16
C ARG A 108 -8.49 -14.98 1.92
N LYS A 109 -8.03 -15.79 0.96
CA LYS A 109 -8.81 -16.18 -0.22
C LYS A 109 -10.13 -16.86 0.18
N ASP A 110 -10.10 -17.75 1.17
CA ASP A 110 -11.29 -18.42 1.66
C ASP A 110 -12.26 -17.45 2.36
N LEU A 111 -11.74 -16.49 3.12
CA LEU A 111 -12.57 -15.43 3.71
C LEU A 111 -13.19 -14.53 2.63
N LEU A 112 -12.43 -14.14 1.60
CA LEU A 112 -12.95 -13.41 0.45
C LEU A 112 -14.09 -14.17 -0.24
N ALA A 113 -13.91 -15.47 -0.46
CA ALA A 113 -14.93 -16.31 -1.06
C ALA A 113 -16.24 -16.35 -0.25
N LYS A 114 -16.16 -16.37 1.10
CA LYS A 114 -17.33 -16.28 2.00
C LYS A 114 -18.03 -14.92 1.90
N LEU A 115 -17.29 -13.86 1.61
CA LEU A 115 -17.82 -12.52 1.38
C LEU A 115 -18.32 -12.30 -0.06
N GLY A 116 -18.29 -13.35 -0.89
CA GLY A 116 -18.77 -13.32 -2.28
C GLY A 116 -17.75 -12.77 -3.27
N GLU A 117 -16.49 -12.59 -2.87
CA GLU A 117 -15.43 -12.06 -3.72
C GLU A 117 -14.39 -13.15 -4.07
N LYS A 118 -13.99 -13.19 -5.33
CA LYS A 118 -12.96 -14.09 -5.84
C LYS A 118 -12.17 -13.43 -6.94
N TYR A 119 -10.89 -13.76 -7.04
CA TYR A 119 -10.04 -13.35 -8.17
C TYR A 119 -9.84 -14.53 -9.12
N SER A 120 -9.96 -14.26 -10.42
CA SER A 120 -9.76 -15.25 -11.50
C SER A 120 -8.37 -15.19 -12.12
N LYS A 121 -7.66 -14.06 -11.94
CA LYS A 121 -6.33 -13.83 -12.49
C LYS A 121 -5.59 -12.80 -11.63
N GLY A 122 -4.28 -12.98 -11.49
CA GLY A 122 -3.33 -12.03 -10.94
C GLY A 122 -2.21 -11.73 -11.95
N SER A 123 -1.62 -10.55 -11.82
CA SER A 123 -0.41 -10.17 -12.56
C SER A 123 0.41 -9.27 -11.65
N THR A 124 1.65 -9.65 -11.42
CA THR A 124 2.61 -8.89 -10.61
C THR A 124 3.85 -8.60 -11.44
N THR A 125 4.39 -7.40 -11.31
CA THR A 125 5.69 -7.00 -11.83
C THR A 125 6.46 -6.27 -10.75
N VAL A 126 7.77 -6.47 -10.72
CA VAL A 126 8.65 -5.82 -9.75
C VAL A 126 9.71 -5.00 -10.49
N THR A 127 9.88 -3.75 -10.10
CA THR A 127 10.95 -2.87 -10.56
C THR A 127 12.00 -2.76 -9.47
N LEU A 128 13.28 -2.91 -9.82
CA LEU A 128 14.40 -2.63 -8.92
C LEU A 128 14.75 -1.15 -9.01
N ASP A 129 14.45 -0.39 -7.96
CA ASP A 129 14.60 1.07 -7.94
C ASP A 129 16.02 1.49 -7.55
N ALA A 130 16.58 0.84 -6.50
CA ALA A 130 17.91 1.14 -6.00
C ALA A 130 18.57 -0.09 -5.38
N THR A 131 19.89 -0.08 -5.32
CA THR A 131 20.68 -1.11 -4.63
C THR A 131 21.82 -0.47 -3.86
N ASN A 132 21.93 -0.77 -2.57
CA ASN A 132 23.04 -0.35 -1.70
C ASN A 132 23.76 -1.59 -1.20
N VAL A 133 25.09 -1.64 -1.37
CA VAL A 133 25.91 -2.79 -1.00
C VAL A 133 26.93 -2.35 0.05
N LYS A 134 27.00 -3.09 1.15
CA LYS A 134 28.02 -2.92 2.20
C LYS A 134 28.60 -4.30 2.54
N GLY A 135 29.82 -4.55 2.09
CA GLY A 135 30.48 -5.84 2.27
C GLY A 135 29.62 -6.98 1.72
N ARG A 136 29.23 -7.90 2.60
CA ARG A 136 28.43 -9.09 2.24
C ARG A 136 26.92 -8.90 2.40
N THR A 137 26.45 -7.67 2.53
CA THR A 137 25.03 -7.33 2.62
C THR A 137 24.65 -6.37 1.51
N ALA A 138 23.57 -6.67 0.78
CA ALA A 138 22.97 -5.79 -0.18
C ALA A 138 21.51 -5.51 0.21
N LYS A 139 21.12 -4.23 0.15
CA LYS A 139 19.76 -3.78 0.29
C LYS A 139 19.25 -3.33 -1.08
N ALA A 140 18.12 -3.86 -1.49
CA ALA A 140 17.49 -3.53 -2.77
C ALA A 140 16.11 -2.93 -2.49
N ALA A 141 15.91 -1.68 -2.89
CA ALA A 141 14.60 -1.05 -2.93
C ALA A 141 13.87 -1.50 -4.20
N VAL A 142 12.64 -1.95 -4.06
CA VAL A 142 11.82 -2.42 -5.18
C VAL A 142 10.41 -1.88 -5.07
N THR A 143 9.80 -1.62 -6.24
CA THR A 143 8.38 -1.32 -6.40
C THR A 143 7.66 -2.53 -6.98
N GLU A 144 6.70 -3.07 -6.24
CA GLU A 144 5.75 -4.08 -6.70
C GLU A 144 4.54 -3.39 -7.31
N THR A 145 4.15 -3.79 -8.53
CA THR A 145 2.89 -3.39 -9.16
C THR A 145 2.07 -4.63 -9.44
N THR A 146 0.90 -4.74 -8.83
CA THR A 146 0.02 -5.91 -8.93
C THR A 146 -1.36 -5.51 -9.38
N THR A 147 -1.94 -6.32 -10.28
CA THR A 147 -3.33 -6.23 -10.72
C THR A 147 -4.03 -7.57 -10.49
N LEU A 148 -5.19 -7.55 -9.86
CA LEU A 148 -6.06 -8.68 -9.63
C LEU A 148 -7.36 -8.51 -10.43
N THR A 149 -7.79 -9.55 -11.14
CA THR A 149 -9.03 -9.56 -11.93
C THR A 149 -10.12 -10.28 -11.14
N TYR A 150 -11.26 -9.63 -10.95
CA TYR A 150 -12.41 -10.23 -10.28
C TYR A 150 -12.99 -11.38 -11.11
N ALA A 151 -13.36 -12.49 -10.46
CA ALA A 151 -13.90 -13.68 -11.13
C ALA A 151 -15.34 -13.46 -11.62
N LYS A 152 -16.09 -12.60 -10.96
CA LYS A 152 -17.45 -12.21 -11.35
C LYS A 152 -17.54 -10.70 -11.39
N VAL A 153 -18.05 -10.19 -12.47
CA VAL A 153 -18.31 -8.77 -12.70
C VAL A 153 -19.76 -8.65 -13.15
N ARG A 154 -20.56 -7.80 -12.50
CA ARG A 154 -21.96 -7.54 -12.85
C ARG A 154 -22.12 -6.12 -13.34
N GLY A 155 -22.69 -5.96 -14.50
CA GLY A 155 -22.91 -4.63 -15.10
C GLY A 155 -21.60 -3.84 -15.20
N ASN A 156 -21.55 -2.68 -14.57
CA ASN A 156 -20.43 -1.77 -14.61
C ASN A 156 -19.43 -1.96 -13.44
N GLU A 157 -19.45 -3.11 -12.76
CA GLU A 157 -18.49 -3.40 -11.69
C GLU A 157 -17.04 -3.28 -12.18
N PRO A 158 -16.10 -2.88 -11.30
CA PRO A 158 -14.68 -2.91 -11.62
C PRO A 158 -14.26 -4.30 -12.05
N LYS A 159 -13.61 -4.40 -13.20
CA LYS A 159 -13.06 -5.69 -13.65
C LYS A 159 -11.82 -6.08 -12.88
N THR A 160 -11.11 -5.10 -12.34
CA THR A 160 -9.83 -5.28 -11.68
C THR A 160 -9.71 -4.38 -10.45
N THR A 161 -8.86 -4.80 -9.54
CA THR A 161 -8.24 -3.95 -8.52
C THR A 161 -6.73 -3.97 -8.73
N GLY A 162 -6.02 -2.96 -8.29
CA GLY A 162 -4.57 -2.90 -8.42
C GLY A 162 -3.93 -2.12 -7.28
N PHE A 163 -2.64 -2.36 -7.05
CA PHE A 163 -1.86 -1.60 -6.08
C PHE A 163 -0.40 -1.49 -6.52
N GLN A 164 0.27 -0.50 -5.95
CA GLN A 164 1.72 -0.37 -5.94
C GLN A 164 2.20 -0.37 -4.49
N ALA A 165 3.21 -1.16 -4.21
CA ALA A 165 3.79 -1.31 -2.88
C ALA A 165 5.32 -1.26 -2.97
N HIS A 166 5.95 -0.64 -1.96
CA HIS A 166 7.39 -0.48 -1.91
C HIS A 166 7.98 -1.41 -0.84
N HIS A 167 9.13 -2.02 -1.18
CA HIS A 167 9.80 -2.96 -0.29
C HIS A 167 11.30 -2.73 -0.25
N GLU A 168 11.91 -2.98 0.89
CA GLU A 168 13.34 -3.16 1.03
C GLU A 168 13.66 -4.65 1.17
N LEU A 169 14.36 -5.21 0.19
CA LEU A 169 14.84 -6.57 0.21
C LEU A 169 16.26 -6.59 0.76
N THR A 170 16.54 -7.50 1.69
CA THR A 170 17.90 -7.72 2.21
C THR A 170 18.46 -9.00 1.65
N PHE A 171 19.61 -8.90 1.01
CA PHE A 171 20.40 -10.03 0.54
C PHE A 171 21.69 -10.13 1.34
N THR A 172 22.11 -11.35 1.68
CA THR A 172 23.37 -11.62 2.37
C THR A 172 24.15 -12.66 1.59
N ALA A 173 25.44 -12.40 1.35
CA ALA A 173 26.31 -13.36 0.68
C ALA A 173 26.85 -14.39 1.67
N ASP A 174 26.85 -15.68 1.29
CA ASP A 174 27.48 -16.75 2.05
C ASP A 174 29.03 -16.72 1.93
N SER A 175 29.72 -17.62 2.62
CA SER A 175 31.21 -17.71 2.58
C SER A 175 31.79 -17.91 1.18
N HIS A 176 30.99 -18.36 0.22
CA HIS A 176 31.38 -18.59 -1.17
C HIS A 176 30.98 -17.42 -2.09
N GLY A 177 30.45 -16.34 -1.55
CA GLY A 177 29.98 -15.17 -2.32
C GLY A 177 28.59 -15.33 -2.98
N ASN A 178 27.84 -16.39 -2.66
CA ASN A 178 26.49 -16.58 -3.19
C ASN A 178 25.49 -15.75 -2.39
N TRP A 179 24.71 -14.95 -3.09
CA TRP A 179 23.70 -14.10 -2.47
C TRP A 179 22.44 -14.88 -2.08
N GLN A 180 21.88 -14.58 -0.93
CA GLN A 180 20.63 -15.14 -0.42
C GLN A 180 19.69 -14.02 -0.01
N LEU A 181 18.42 -14.08 -0.43
CA LEU A 181 17.37 -13.22 0.13
C LEU A 181 17.10 -13.64 1.57
N THR A 182 17.40 -12.77 2.51
CA THR A 182 17.30 -13.02 3.96
C THR A 182 16.19 -12.22 4.61
N GLY A 183 15.67 -11.17 3.97
CA GLY A 183 14.60 -10.32 4.51
C GLY A 183 13.81 -9.61 3.42
N ILE A 184 12.54 -9.41 3.71
CA ILE A 184 11.61 -8.55 2.97
C ILE A 184 10.96 -7.64 4.03
N LYS A 185 11.03 -6.34 3.81
CA LYS A 185 10.43 -5.32 4.66
C LYS A 185 9.59 -4.41 3.78
N GLU A 186 8.32 -4.24 4.14
CA GLU A 186 7.46 -3.22 3.57
C GLU A 186 7.96 -1.84 4.01
N THR A 187 8.04 -0.90 3.06
CA THR A 187 8.50 0.47 3.32
C THR A 187 7.39 1.49 3.28
N ASP A 188 6.25 1.13 2.71
CA ASP A 188 5.05 1.95 2.80
C ASP A 188 4.58 2.03 4.25
N THR A 189 4.10 3.21 4.65
CA THR A 189 3.56 3.44 5.98
C THR A 189 2.07 3.09 6.01
N GLY A 190 1.68 2.21 6.93
CA GLY A 190 0.29 1.93 7.28
C GLY A 190 -0.26 0.62 6.71
N TYR A 191 -0.65 0.57 5.45
CA TYR A 191 -1.41 -0.54 4.88
C TYR A 191 -0.58 -1.60 4.20
N LEU A 192 -0.95 -2.86 4.44
CA LEU A 192 -0.48 -3.96 3.61
C LEU A 192 -1.38 -4.09 2.37
N ALA A 193 -0.77 -4.28 1.21
CA ALA A 193 -1.47 -4.68 0.01
C ALA A 193 -2.22 -6.01 0.22
N VAL A 194 -3.19 -6.30 -0.63
CA VAL A 194 -4.03 -7.49 -0.46
C VAL A 194 -3.26 -8.81 -0.46
N ASN A 195 -2.11 -8.87 -1.15
CA ASN A 195 -1.21 -10.02 -1.20
C ASN A 195 -0.06 -9.97 -0.17
N GLN A 196 -0.06 -8.99 0.72
CA GLN A 196 0.94 -8.86 1.78
C GLN A 196 0.40 -9.43 3.10
N VAL A 197 1.32 -9.92 3.93
CA VAL A 197 1.03 -10.45 5.25
C VAL A 197 1.95 -9.77 6.24
N ALA A 198 1.38 -9.28 7.35
CA ALA A 198 2.18 -8.70 8.42
C ALA A 198 3.25 -9.69 8.88
N ASN A 199 4.49 -9.24 8.93
CA ASN A 199 5.57 -10.01 9.53
C ASN A 199 5.51 -9.82 11.05
N PRO A 200 5.16 -10.83 11.84
CA PRO A 200 5.04 -10.69 13.30
C PRO A 200 6.34 -10.25 13.97
N ALA A 201 7.50 -10.48 13.30
CA ALA A 201 8.82 -10.07 13.79
C ALA A 201 9.23 -8.66 13.33
N ALA A 202 8.54 -8.10 12.32
CA ALA A 202 8.85 -6.79 11.74
C ALA A 202 7.87 -5.69 12.17
N ASN A 203 6.81 -6.06 12.87
CA ASN A 203 5.88 -5.12 13.47
C ASN A 203 6.14 -5.10 14.98
N PRO A 204 7.12 -4.34 15.48
CA PRO A 204 6.93 -3.79 16.80
C PRO A 204 5.65 -2.97 16.63
N ALA A 205 4.59 -3.29 17.39
CA ALA A 205 3.47 -2.40 17.58
C ALA A 205 4.05 -0.98 17.55
N VAL A 206 3.53 -0.10 16.70
CA VAL A 206 3.93 1.30 16.72
C VAL A 206 3.74 1.70 18.15
N LYS A 207 4.81 1.58 18.96
CA LYS A 207 4.79 2.03 20.34
C LYS A 207 4.57 3.51 20.20
N ALA A 208 3.41 3.95 20.63
CA ALA A 208 3.16 5.35 20.91
C ALA A 208 4.43 5.89 21.56
N SER A 209 5.06 6.87 20.92
CA SER A 209 6.27 7.49 21.44
C SER A 209 5.95 7.94 22.86
N PRO A 210 6.76 7.63 23.88
CA PRO A 210 6.44 8.02 25.25
C PRO A 210 6.35 9.54 25.28
N SER A 211 5.23 10.05 25.75
CA SER A 211 5.03 11.46 26.04
C SER A 211 6.21 11.98 26.87
N PRO A 212 6.84 13.10 26.50
CA PRO A 212 7.82 13.72 27.36
C PRO A 212 7.09 14.24 28.61
N THR A 213 7.35 13.63 29.76
CA THR A 213 6.99 14.17 31.07
C THR A 213 7.83 15.44 31.30
N GLY A 214 7.33 16.55 30.80
CA GLY A 214 7.89 17.87 31.06
C GLY A 214 7.43 18.35 32.41
N LYS A 215 8.33 18.34 33.41
CA LYS A 215 8.18 19.14 34.63
C LYS A 215 8.13 20.63 34.26
N ALA A 216 7.02 21.25 34.61
CA ALA A 216 6.93 22.68 34.63
C ALA A 216 7.87 23.27 35.69
N SER A 217 8.76 24.17 35.32
CA SER A 217 9.19 25.28 36.16
C SER A 217 10.03 26.26 35.34
N ALA A 218 9.59 27.48 35.37
CA ALA A 218 10.31 28.74 35.51
C ALA A 218 9.84 29.80 34.51
N THR A 219 9.26 30.81 35.06
CA THR A 219 8.98 32.14 34.51
C THR A 219 10.27 32.83 34.09
N PRO A 220 10.39 33.47 32.94
CA PRO A 220 11.39 34.48 32.71
C PRO A 220 10.75 35.87 32.65
N THR A 221 11.12 36.70 33.61
CA THR A 221 11.11 38.16 33.51
C THR A 221 12.34 38.61 32.72
N GLY A 222 12.18 39.56 31.79
CA GLY A 222 13.30 40.39 31.36
C GLY A 222 13.30 40.78 29.88
N LYS A 223 13.12 42.11 29.70
CA LYS A 223 13.27 42.90 28.48
C LYS A 223 14.57 42.67 27.71
N ALA A 224 14.54 42.76 26.40
CA ALA A 224 15.28 43.78 25.64
C ALA A 224 15.11 43.62 24.13
N SER A 225 14.98 44.74 23.48
CA SER A 225 14.91 45.09 22.08
C SER A 225 16.20 44.76 21.33
N ALA A 226 16.10 44.20 20.09
CA ALA A 226 17.05 44.40 19.01
C ALA A 226 16.44 44.03 17.65
N THR A 227 16.70 44.90 16.68
CA THR A 227 16.25 45.00 15.31
C THR A 227 16.71 43.81 14.42
N PRO A 228 15.95 43.41 13.38
CA PRO A 228 16.25 42.23 12.62
C PRO A 228 17.27 42.46 11.49
N THR A 229 18.25 41.56 11.40
CA THR A 229 19.09 41.42 10.23
C THR A 229 18.59 40.22 9.42
N VAL A 230 18.15 40.50 8.19
CA VAL A 230 17.69 39.49 7.23
C VAL A 230 18.87 38.63 6.80
N LYS A 231 18.77 37.32 6.99
CA LYS A 231 19.57 36.33 6.26
C LYS A 231 18.72 35.14 5.87
N ALA A 232 18.94 34.74 4.62
CA ALA A 232 18.16 33.82 3.82
C ALA A 232 17.88 32.44 4.43
N SER A 233 16.67 32.04 4.20
CA SER A 233 16.14 30.72 3.76
C SER A 233 16.85 29.46 4.25
N ALA A 234 16.26 28.83 5.26
CA ALA A 234 16.26 27.39 5.41
C ALA A 234 14.79 26.98 5.42
N SER A 235 14.41 26.08 4.50
CA SER A 235 13.10 25.46 4.48
C SER A 235 12.82 24.82 5.84
N PRO A 236 11.66 25.04 6.46
CA PRO A 236 11.31 24.33 7.68
C PRO A 236 11.05 22.87 7.34
N THR A 237 11.93 22.00 7.82
CA THR A 237 11.63 20.57 7.94
C THR A 237 10.49 20.45 8.94
N VAL A 238 9.27 20.26 8.45
CA VAL A 238 8.12 20.00 9.30
C VAL A 238 8.29 18.58 9.84
N LYS A 239 8.73 18.44 11.08
CA LYS A 239 8.62 17.18 11.81
C LYS A 239 7.14 16.84 11.88
N ALA A 240 6.79 15.61 11.44
CA ALA A 240 5.47 15.04 11.70
C ALA A 240 5.16 15.20 13.18
N SER A 241 4.12 15.96 13.48
CA SER A 241 3.66 16.17 14.85
C SER A 241 3.03 14.87 15.32
N ALA A 242 3.54 14.31 16.41
CA ALA A 242 2.83 13.28 17.14
C ALA A 242 1.44 13.81 17.49
N SER A 243 0.40 13.09 17.13
CA SER A 243 -0.98 13.40 17.52
C SER A 243 -1.05 13.70 19.02
N PRO A 244 -1.76 14.72 19.46
CA PRO A 244 -1.91 15.00 20.87
C PRO A 244 -2.63 13.84 21.55
N THR A 245 -1.94 13.17 22.45
CA THR A 245 -2.36 11.95 23.16
C THR A 245 -3.33 12.22 24.32
N THR A 246 -4.07 13.31 24.26
CA THR A 246 -5.19 13.55 25.17
C THR A 246 -6.39 13.86 24.31
N ALA A 247 -7.27 12.85 24.11
CA ALA A 247 -8.61 13.12 23.65
C ALA A 247 -9.22 14.14 24.65
N ASP A 248 -9.30 15.38 24.22
CA ASP A 248 -10.14 16.34 24.88
C ASP A 248 -11.56 15.77 24.84
N THR A 249 -12.24 15.67 25.98
CA THR A 249 -13.58 15.10 26.10
C THR A 249 -14.62 15.85 25.25
N THR A 250 -14.22 16.92 24.56
CA THR A 250 -15.04 17.72 23.64
C THR A 250 -14.85 17.33 22.17
N THR A 251 -13.86 16.48 21.82
CA THR A 251 -13.59 16.11 20.44
C THR A 251 -14.60 15.06 19.96
N PRO A 252 -15.37 15.32 18.89
CA PRO A 252 -16.37 14.37 18.42
C PRO A 252 -15.67 13.12 17.86
N ASP A 253 -15.93 11.98 18.45
CA ASP A 253 -15.47 10.71 17.90
C ASP A 253 -16.62 9.95 17.22
N ALA A 254 -16.33 9.30 16.08
CA ALA A 254 -17.31 8.53 15.37
C ALA A 254 -17.51 7.15 16.02
N PRO A 255 -18.74 6.62 16.05
CA PRO A 255 -18.96 5.24 16.44
C PRO A 255 -18.30 4.29 15.42
N ARG A 256 -17.83 3.14 15.91
CA ARG A 256 -17.33 2.06 15.03
C ARG A 256 -18.45 1.54 14.14
N ALA A 257 -18.16 1.41 12.84
CA ALA A 257 -19.08 0.85 11.88
C ALA A 257 -19.03 -0.68 11.89
N ALA A 258 -20.17 -1.34 11.78
CA ALA A 258 -20.24 -2.79 11.61
C ALA A 258 -19.69 -3.20 10.23
N THR A 259 -19.20 -4.45 10.13
CA THR A 259 -18.65 -5.06 8.92
C THR A 259 -19.47 -6.23 8.41
N THR A 260 -20.69 -6.40 8.90
CA THR A 260 -21.58 -7.50 8.55
C THR A 260 -22.36 -7.25 7.27
N ARG A 261 -22.64 -8.34 6.53
CA ARG A 261 -23.51 -8.33 5.33
C ARG A 261 -24.67 -9.31 5.51
N PRO A 262 -25.86 -8.97 4.99
CA PRO A 262 -26.23 -7.69 4.37
C PRO A 262 -26.26 -6.54 5.39
N ALA A 263 -25.95 -5.32 4.95
CA ALA A 263 -26.08 -4.12 5.77
C ALA A 263 -27.52 -3.58 5.69
N PRO A 264 -28.02 -2.90 6.73
CA PRO A 264 -29.27 -2.15 6.64
C PRO A 264 -29.22 -1.12 5.51
N ALA A 265 -30.33 -0.94 4.80
CA ALA A 265 -30.40 0.04 3.71
C ALA A 265 -30.19 1.46 4.25
N ASN A 266 -29.29 2.19 3.62
CA ASN A 266 -29.03 3.61 3.87
C ASN A 266 -28.51 4.24 2.56
N PRO A 267 -29.39 4.43 1.54
CA PRO A 267 -28.98 4.91 0.23
C PRO A 267 -28.48 6.35 0.32
N LYS A 268 -27.43 6.68 -0.45
CA LYS A 268 -26.95 8.05 -0.64
C LYS A 268 -27.79 8.75 -1.71
N SER A 269 -28.16 10.01 -1.45
CA SER A 269 -28.72 10.86 -2.49
C SER A 269 -27.60 11.45 -3.35
N PHE A 270 -27.77 11.40 -4.66
CA PHE A 270 -26.89 12.02 -5.64
C PHE A 270 -27.54 13.22 -6.34
N THR A 271 -28.77 13.59 -5.96
CA THR A 271 -29.51 14.72 -6.50
C THR A 271 -29.70 15.80 -5.45
N GLY A 272 -29.58 17.06 -5.85
CA GLY A 272 -29.72 18.20 -4.93
C GLY A 272 -28.58 18.31 -3.91
N THR A 273 -27.42 17.71 -4.19
CA THR A 273 -26.25 17.71 -3.30
C THR A 273 -25.36 18.92 -3.52
N THR A 274 -24.69 19.36 -2.46
CA THR A 274 -23.71 20.46 -2.52
C THR A 274 -22.40 20.02 -3.16
N TYR A 275 -22.11 18.70 -3.19
CA TYR A 275 -20.84 18.14 -3.60
C TYR A 275 -20.96 17.30 -4.87
N ASP A 276 -19.91 17.35 -5.71
CA ASP A 276 -19.76 16.48 -6.87
C ASP A 276 -18.98 15.21 -6.47
N TYR A 277 -19.71 14.18 -6.09
CA TYR A 277 -19.14 12.89 -5.70
C TYR A 277 -18.44 12.17 -6.86
N LYS A 278 -18.86 12.42 -8.11
CA LYS A 278 -18.17 11.86 -9.28
C LYS A 278 -16.82 12.51 -9.49
N ALA A 279 -16.72 13.83 -9.27
CA ALA A 279 -15.44 14.52 -9.31
C ALA A 279 -14.48 14.05 -8.21
N MET A 280 -14.99 13.75 -6.99
CA MET A 280 -14.19 13.13 -5.92
C MET A 280 -13.60 11.80 -6.37
N ALA A 281 -14.43 10.90 -6.89
CA ALA A 281 -14.00 9.59 -7.36
C ALA A 281 -13.03 9.69 -8.55
N ALA A 282 -13.32 10.55 -9.53
CA ALA A 282 -12.48 10.75 -10.69
C ALA A 282 -11.09 11.28 -10.32
N TYR A 283 -11.01 12.19 -9.33
CA TYR A 283 -9.74 12.67 -8.80
C TYR A 283 -8.93 11.54 -8.19
N ALA A 284 -9.54 10.77 -7.29
CA ALA A 284 -8.88 9.65 -6.63
C ALA A 284 -8.41 8.60 -7.66
N GLU A 285 -9.22 8.25 -8.63
CA GLU A 285 -8.87 7.29 -9.67
C GLU A 285 -7.80 7.80 -10.64
N LYS A 286 -7.70 9.11 -10.84
CA LYS A 286 -6.62 9.70 -11.63
C LYS A 286 -5.27 9.65 -10.93
N TYR A 287 -5.26 9.89 -9.62
CA TYR A 287 -4.02 10.10 -8.87
C TYR A 287 -3.65 8.91 -7.95
N TRP A 288 -4.31 7.76 -8.07
CA TRP A 288 -4.09 6.61 -7.17
C TRP A 288 -2.64 6.07 -7.17
N SER A 289 -1.93 6.19 -8.30
CA SER A 289 -0.55 5.69 -8.46
C SER A 289 0.45 6.80 -8.80
N THR A 290 -0.03 8.03 -8.97
CA THR A 290 0.78 9.20 -9.27
C THR A 290 0.35 10.35 -8.37
N TYR A 291 1.32 11.09 -7.84
CA TYR A 291 1.02 12.18 -6.89
C TYR A 291 0.73 13.49 -7.62
N ASN A 292 -0.28 14.21 -7.16
CA ASN A 292 -0.55 15.56 -7.65
C ASN A 292 0.49 16.53 -7.09
N LYS A 293 1.28 17.15 -7.96
CA LYS A 293 2.37 18.06 -7.61
C LYS A 293 1.92 19.36 -6.94
N ASP A 294 0.62 19.65 -6.93
CA ASP A 294 0.04 20.78 -6.20
C ASP A 294 -0.05 20.53 -4.68
N TYR A 295 0.38 19.34 -4.22
CA TYR A 295 0.38 18.91 -2.84
C TYR A 295 1.69 18.17 -2.50
N PRO A 296 2.12 18.16 -1.22
CA PRO A 296 3.24 17.33 -0.80
C PRO A 296 2.92 15.84 -0.97
N ASP A 297 3.97 15.05 -1.21
CA ASP A 297 3.95 13.60 -1.12
C ASP A 297 4.50 13.19 0.24
N TYR A 298 3.66 12.58 1.07
CA TYR A 298 4.06 12.08 2.39
C TYR A 298 4.40 10.59 2.41
N ASN A 299 4.27 9.90 1.27
CA ASN A 299 4.51 8.47 1.23
C ASN A 299 6.01 8.14 1.21
N GLY A 300 6.45 7.21 2.08
CA GLY A 300 7.84 6.76 2.12
C GLY A 300 8.86 7.72 2.76
N HIS A 301 8.43 8.87 3.27
CA HIS A 301 9.33 9.86 3.89
C HIS A 301 9.40 9.77 5.42
N GLY A 302 8.71 8.82 6.04
CA GLY A 302 8.67 8.65 7.50
C GLY A 302 7.70 9.59 8.23
N ASP A 303 6.88 10.32 7.49
CA ASP A 303 5.96 11.33 7.99
C ASP A 303 4.52 10.79 8.19
N GLY A 304 4.36 9.48 8.32
CA GLY A 304 3.07 8.85 8.65
C GLY A 304 2.22 8.42 7.44
N GLY A 305 2.57 8.81 6.22
CA GLY A 305 1.89 8.41 4.99
C GLY A 305 0.89 9.43 4.44
N ASP A 306 0.47 9.22 3.20
CA ASP A 306 -0.27 10.18 2.36
C ASP A 306 -1.79 9.95 2.33
N CYS A 307 -2.31 9.02 3.11
CA CYS A 307 -3.69 8.54 3.00
C CYS A 307 -4.75 9.64 3.18
N THR A 308 -4.63 10.45 4.23
CA THR A 308 -5.61 11.51 4.53
C THR A 308 -5.40 12.73 3.64
N ASN A 309 -4.16 13.08 3.31
CA ASN A 309 -3.84 14.09 2.31
C ASN A 309 -4.54 13.79 0.99
N PHE A 310 -4.44 12.55 0.51
CA PHE A 310 -5.09 12.10 -0.72
C PHE A 310 -6.63 12.15 -0.65
N VAL A 311 -7.23 11.71 0.46
CA VAL A 311 -8.68 11.80 0.69
C VAL A 311 -9.12 13.27 0.69
N SER A 312 -8.39 14.14 1.39
CA SER A 312 -8.69 15.57 1.44
C SER A 312 -8.63 16.25 0.07
N GLN A 313 -7.64 15.93 -0.74
CA GLN A 313 -7.54 16.39 -2.13
C GLN A 313 -8.75 15.95 -2.95
N SER A 314 -9.17 14.71 -2.80
CA SER A 314 -10.35 14.15 -3.49
C SER A 314 -11.63 14.89 -3.07
N LEU A 315 -11.84 15.12 -1.78
CA LEU A 315 -12.97 15.88 -1.25
C LEU A 315 -12.98 17.32 -1.76
N LYS A 316 -11.79 17.96 -1.82
CA LYS A 316 -11.63 19.30 -2.40
C LYS A 316 -12.02 19.34 -3.88
N ALA A 317 -11.61 18.33 -4.66
CA ALA A 317 -11.99 18.21 -6.07
C ALA A 317 -13.50 18.10 -6.27
N GLY A 318 -14.22 17.49 -5.33
CA GLY A 318 -15.67 17.43 -5.30
C GLY A 318 -16.36 18.64 -4.67
N GLY A 319 -15.63 19.70 -4.38
CA GLY A 319 -16.21 20.98 -3.98
C GLY A 319 -16.18 21.28 -2.48
N TRP A 320 -15.53 20.48 -1.64
CA TRP A 320 -15.29 20.87 -0.24
C TRP A 320 -14.47 22.15 -0.22
N LYS A 321 -14.94 23.17 0.52
CA LYS A 321 -14.27 24.46 0.63
C LYS A 321 -13.25 24.46 1.76
N HIS A 322 -12.10 25.07 1.54
CA HIS A 322 -11.15 25.30 2.60
C HIS A 322 -11.74 26.12 3.74
N VAL A 323 -11.33 25.83 4.96
CA VAL A 323 -11.56 26.61 6.18
C VAL A 323 -10.19 27.01 6.71
N PRO A 324 -9.63 28.14 6.26
CA PRO A 324 -8.29 28.56 6.63
C PRO A 324 -8.20 28.94 8.10
N GLY A 325 -7.00 28.88 8.65
CA GLY A 325 -6.70 29.25 10.03
C GLY A 325 -5.37 28.73 10.52
N TYR A 326 -5.25 28.46 11.81
CA TYR A 326 -4.04 27.91 12.40
C TYR A 326 -3.92 26.41 12.04
N VAL A 327 -2.72 25.98 11.66
CA VAL A 327 -2.48 24.64 11.11
C VAL A 327 -2.82 23.50 12.09
N TYR A 328 -2.60 23.71 13.39
CA TYR A 328 -2.88 22.72 14.44
C TYR A 328 -4.30 22.83 15.03
N ASP A 329 -5.14 23.71 14.50
CA ASP A 329 -6.55 23.81 14.89
C ASP A 329 -7.37 22.84 14.04
N TYR A 330 -7.81 21.73 14.62
CA TYR A 330 -8.58 20.70 13.91
C TYR A 330 -9.93 21.22 13.37
N THR A 331 -10.40 22.39 13.79
CA THR A 331 -11.59 23.03 13.21
C THR A 331 -11.32 23.71 11.87
N LYS A 332 -10.06 23.77 11.45
CA LYS A 332 -9.59 24.31 10.18
C LYS A 332 -9.22 23.17 9.23
N TRP A 333 -9.53 23.34 7.94
CA TRP A 333 -9.23 22.34 6.92
C TRP A 333 -8.82 23.03 5.63
N PHE A 334 -7.55 22.96 5.30
CA PHE A 334 -6.97 23.57 4.11
C PHE A 334 -5.65 22.91 3.76
N GLY A 335 -5.29 22.91 2.47
CA GLY A 335 -4.00 22.38 1.99
C GLY A 335 -3.68 22.81 0.58
N ASN A 336 -2.38 23.05 0.33
CA ASN A 336 -1.76 23.26 -0.97
C ASN A 336 -0.32 22.73 -0.93
N ALA A 337 0.52 23.05 -1.93
CA ALA A 337 1.91 22.59 -1.98
C ALA A 337 2.77 23.07 -0.79
N ASP A 338 2.47 24.24 -0.22
CA ASP A 338 3.34 24.91 0.74
C ASP A 338 2.90 24.69 2.19
N ILE A 339 1.59 24.58 2.44
CA ILE A 339 1.04 24.50 3.79
C ILE A 339 -0.25 23.67 3.83
N GLN A 340 -0.38 22.84 4.86
CA GLN A 340 -1.56 22.05 5.17
C GLN A 340 -1.90 22.15 6.66
N SER A 341 -3.21 22.10 6.98
CA SER A 341 -3.67 21.92 8.35
C SER A 341 -3.61 20.45 8.76
N ASP A 342 -3.45 20.18 10.05
CA ASP A 342 -3.45 18.81 10.58
C ASP A 342 -4.72 18.04 10.15
N SER A 343 -5.88 18.68 10.11
CA SER A 343 -7.11 18.06 9.66
C SER A 343 -7.16 17.77 8.15
N PHE A 344 -6.25 18.35 7.36
CA PHE A 344 -6.12 18.01 5.94
C PHE A 344 -5.27 16.76 5.73
N VAL A 345 -4.31 16.48 6.62
CA VAL A 345 -3.32 15.40 6.47
C VAL A 345 -3.39 14.34 7.56
N GLY A 346 -3.86 14.67 8.76
CA GLY A 346 -3.95 13.77 9.91
C GLY A 346 -5.26 12.98 9.93
N VAL A 347 -5.18 11.70 10.27
CA VAL A 347 -6.32 10.77 10.19
C VAL A 347 -7.39 11.12 11.23
N ASN A 348 -6.98 11.34 12.47
CA ASN A 348 -7.89 11.67 13.58
C ASN A 348 -8.43 13.09 13.45
N GLU A 349 -7.55 14.05 13.16
CA GLU A 349 -7.88 15.46 12.99
C GLU A 349 -8.88 15.67 11.84
N PHE A 350 -8.75 14.92 10.75
CA PHE A 350 -9.75 14.91 9.69
C PHE A 350 -11.11 14.44 10.20
N SER A 351 -11.16 13.35 10.96
CA SER A 351 -12.39 12.82 11.55
C SER A 351 -13.09 13.86 12.44
N TRP A 352 -12.32 14.52 13.29
CA TRP A 352 -12.82 15.56 14.19
C TRP A 352 -13.34 16.78 13.42
N PHE A 353 -12.55 17.27 12.44
CA PHE A 353 -12.99 18.36 11.57
C PHE A 353 -14.29 18.02 10.84
N ALA A 354 -14.32 16.87 10.17
CA ALA A 354 -15.43 16.49 9.30
C ALA A 354 -16.75 16.39 10.07
N GLN A 355 -16.71 15.85 11.30
CA GLN A 355 -17.89 15.76 12.18
C GLN A 355 -18.25 17.10 12.81
N ASN A 356 -17.27 17.86 13.34
CA ASN A 356 -17.51 19.15 13.95
C ASN A 356 -18.09 20.16 12.93
N SER A 357 -17.60 20.15 11.71
CA SER A 357 -18.10 21.00 10.62
C SER A 357 -19.42 20.50 10.03
N LYS A 358 -19.94 19.36 10.49
CA LYS A 358 -21.17 18.70 10.00
C LYS A 358 -21.13 18.38 8.49
N ARG A 359 -19.92 18.21 7.94
CA ARG A 359 -19.75 17.82 6.54
C ARG A 359 -19.91 16.31 6.32
N VAL A 360 -19.90 15.55 7.40
CA VAL A 360 -20.15 14.12 7.36
C VAL A 360 -21.12 13.68 8.45
N THR A 361 -21.74 12.52 8.19
CA THR A 361 -22.54 11.79 9.18
C THR A 361 -21.98 10.37 9.32
N PRO A 362 -21.71 9.87 10.53
CA PRO A 362 -21.26 8.50 10.73
C PRO A 362 -22.26 7.47 10.18
N LEU A 363 -21.77 6.43 9.55
CA LEU A 363 -22.55 5.30 9.04
C LEU A 363 -22.41 4.11 10.00
N ALA A 364 -23.51 3.43 10.26
CA ALA A 364 -23.56 2.30 11.18
C ALA A 364 -22.86 1.03 10.62
N ASN A 365 -22.64 0.96 9.30
CA ASN A 365 -22.02 -0.19 8.64
C ASN A 365 -21.21 0.27 7.43
N VAL A 366 -20.02 -0.31 7.24
CA VAL A 366 -19.12 0.04 6.14
C VAL A 366 -19.73 -0.20 4.75
N TYR A 367 -20.63 -1.18 4.64
CA TYR A 367 -21.33 -1.46 3.38
C TYR A 367 -22.45 -0.46 3.05
N GLN A 368 -22.72 0.50 3.93
CA GLN A 368 -23.61 1.63 3.62
C GLN A 368 -22.90 2.74 2.86
N ALA A 369 -21.56 2.75 2.87
CA ALA A 369 -20.77 3.77 2.17
C ALA A 369 -20.99 3.73 0.65
N ASP A 370 -20.98 4.89 0.02
CA ASP A 370 -21.20 5.08 -1.41
C ASP A 370 -20.20 6.08 -1.99
N ILE A 371 -20.19 6.31 -3.29
CA ILE A 371 -19.24 7.15 -4.00
C ILE A 371 -19.05 8.50 -3.29
N GLY A 372 -17.80 8.87 -3.04
CA GLY A 372 -17.39 10.08 -2.33
C GLY A 372 -17.39 9.96 -0.80
N ASP A 373 -17.93 8.88 -0.23
CA ASP A 373 -17.88 8.64 1.22
C ASP A 373 -16.46 8.24 1.66
N VAL A 374 -16.14 8.50 2.92
CA VAL A 374 -14.84 8.19 3.51
C VAL A 374 -14.96 7.00 4.45
N ILE A 375 -14.00 6.09 4.38
CA ILE A 375 -13.82 5.00 5.34
C ILE A 375 -12.47 5.16 6.00
N GLN A 376 -12.46 5.07 7.34
CA GLN A 376 -11.22 5.03 8.12
C GLN A 376 -11.12 3.70 8.87
N MET A 377 -9.89 3.32 9.21
CA MET A 377 -9.61 2.11 10.00
C MET A 377 -8.66 2.43 11.13
N ASP A 378 -8.81 1.64 12.17
CA ASP A 378 -7.97 1.55 13.35
C ASP A 378 -7.61 0.06 13.47
N PHE A 379 -6.32 -0.27 13.28
CA PHE A 379 -5.86 -1.65 13.10
C PHE A 379 -5.80 -2.44 14.38
N ASP A 380 -5.38 -1.79 15.46
CA ASP A 380 -5.15 -2.42 16.76
C ASP A 380 -6.27 -2.13 17.75
N LYS A 381 -7.27 -1.33 17.35
CA LYS A 381 -8.45 -0.95 18.13
C LYS A 381 -8.12 -0.14 19.39
N ASP A 382 -7.05 0.63 19.35
CA ASP A 382 -6.68 1.51 20.46
C ASP A 382 -7.52 2.81 20.52
N GLY A 383 -8.35 3.06 19.50
CA GLY A 383 -9.22 4.23 19.36
C GLY A 383 -8.63 5.31 18.47
N SER A 384 -7.34 5.23 18.16
CA SER A 384 -6.70 6.09 17.17
C SER A 384 -6.86 5.50 15.77
N LYS A 385 -7.34 6.29 14.85
CA LYS A 385 -7.49 5.84 13.46
C LYS A 385 -6.14 5.95 12.75
N ASP A 386 -5.80 4.92 11.99
CA ASP A 386 -4.49 4.79 11.33
C ASP A 386 -4.55 5.15 9.85
N HIS A 387 -5.74 5.09 9.24
CA HIS A 387 -5.83 5.22 7.78
C HIS A 387 -7.15 5.78 7.29
N SER A 388 -7.08 6.48 6.15
CA SER A 388 -8.22 7.06 5.43
C SER A 388 -8.29 6.58 3.99
N MET A 389 -9.51 6.33 3.52
CA MET A 389 -9.81 5.86 2.16
C MET A 389 -11.07 6.55 1.63
N ILE A 390 -11.15 6.76 0.32
CA ILE A 390 -12.35 7.31 -0.32
C ILE A 390 -13.02 6.25 -1.19
N VAL A 391 -14.37 6.18 -1.12
CA VAL A 391 -15.16 5.29 -1.97
C VAL A 391 -15.24 5.89 -3.37
N THR A 392 -14.77 5.15 -4.36
CA THR A 392 -14.79 5.59 -5.77
C THR A 392 -15.76 4.78 -6.64
N TYR A 393 -16.26 3.66 -6.14
CA TYR A 393 -17.26 2.86 -6.82
C TYR A 393 -18.11 2.08 -5.81
N ARG A 394 -19.36 1.77 -6.18
CA ARG A 394 -20.24 0.87 -5.43
C ARG A 394 -20.88 -0.13 -6.39
N SER A 395 -20.80 -1.41 -6.06
CA SER A 395 -21.39 -2.47 -6.90
C SER A 395 -22.93 -2.50 -6.79
N PRO A 396 -23.62 -3.06 -7.78
CA PRO A 396 -25.05 -3.32 -7.70
C PRO A 396 -25.46 -4.17 -6.49
N ASP A 397 -24.55 -5.07 -6.02
CA ASP A 397 -24.75 -5.87 -4.81
C ASP A 397 -24.45 -5.09 -3.52
N GLY A 398 -24.19 -3.79 -3.61
CA GLY A 398 -23.99 -2.91 -2.48
C GLY A 398 -22.61 -3.01 -1.83
N VAL A 399 -21.59 -3.49 -2.51
CA VAL A 399 -20.20 -3.48 -2.03
C VAL A 399 -19.53 -2.18 -2.42
N PRO A 400 -19.01 -1.37 -1.47
CA PRO A 400 -18.18 -0.22 -1.78
C PRO A 400 -16.77 -0.66 -2.20
N TYR A 401 -16.16 0.13 -3.09
CA TYR A 401 -14.77 -0.01 -3.52
C TYR A 401 -14.04 1.29 -3.23
N VAL A 402 -12.89 1.18 -2.59
CA VAL A 402 -12.08 2.32 -2.14
C VAL A 402 -10.79 2.46 -2.94
N THR A 403 -10.36 3.70 -3.07
CA THR A 403 -9.08 4.09 -3.66
C THR A 403 -8.33 4.93 -2.63
N TYR A 404 -7.01 4.70 -2.46
CA TYR A 404 -6.23 5.34 -1.40
C TYR A 404 -4.73 5.31 -1.68
N HIS A 405 -3.98 6.16 -0.96
CA HIS A 405 -2.52 6.15 -0.87
C HIS A 405 -2.02 5.45 0.39
N SER A 406 -0.72 5.36 0.55
CA SER A 406 0.02 4.54 1.53
C SER A 406 -0.22 3.06 1.23
N THR A 407 0.55 2.49 0.34
CA THR A 407 0.27 1.37 -0.54
C THR A 407 -0.79 1.79 -1.56
N ASN A 408 -0.35 2.47 -2.59
CA ASN A 408 -1.22 3.09 -3.60
C ASN A 408 -2.19 2.05 -4.18
N THR A 409 -3.47 2.20 -3.91
CA THR A 409 -4.48 1.18 -4.23
C THR A 409 -5.64 1.76 -5.03
N PHE A 410 -6.01 1.04 -6.09
CA PHE A 410 -7.11 1.36 -6.98
C PHE A 410 -8.28 0.39 -6.81
N ARG A 411 -9.45 0.91 -6.46
CA ARG A 411 -10.73 0.18 -6.41
C ARG A 411 -10.65 -1.17 -5.66
N ARG A 412 -10.13 -1.15 -4.44
CA ARG A 412 -10.16 -2.32 -3.56
C ARG A 412 -11.53 -2.44 -2.90
N SER A 413 -12.13 -3.61 -2.95
CA SER A 413 -13.43 -3.83 -2.30
C SER A 413 -13.33 -3.73 -0.78
N VAL A 414 -14.37 -3.21 -0.13
CA VAL A 414 -14.48 -3.23 1.33
C VAL A 414 -14.51 -4.68 1.85
N ALA A 415 -15.04 -5.62 1.07
CA ALA A 415 -14.98 -7.05 1.41
C ALA A 415 -13.54 -7.55 1.55
N SER A 416 -12.64 -7.13 0.63
CA SER A 416 -11.21 -7.44 0.72
C SER A 416 -10.55 -6.84 1.96
N LEU A 417 -10.93 -5.62 2.35
CA LEU A 417 -10.41 -5.00 3.58
C LEU A 417 -10.84 -5.76 4.82
N VAL A 418 -12.14 -6.07 4.95
CA VAL A 418 -12.68 -6.84 6.08
C VAL A 418 -12.02 -8.22 6.17
N ALA A 419 -11.81 -8.91 5.04
CA ALA A 419 -11.13 -10.20 5.01
C ALA A 419 -9.64 -10.11 5.38
N SER A 420 -8.98 -9.01 5.03
CA SER A 420 -7.55 -8.79 5.33
C SER A 420 -7.31 -8.39 6.78
N TYR A 421 -8.27 -7.70 7.39
CA TYR A 421 -8.18 -7.10 8.71
C TYR A 421 -9.40 -7.44 9.59
N PRO A 422 -9.63 -8.71 9.90
CA PRO A 422 -10.83 -9.14 10.64
C PRO A 422 -10.88 -8.58 12.07
N ASN A 423 -9.73 -8.16 12.60
CA ASN A 423 -9.61 -7.61 13.95
C ASN A 423 -9.56 -6.08 14.00
N ALA A 424 -9.54 -5.37 12.87
CA ALA A 424 -9.53 -3.92 12.84
C ALA A 424 -10.91 -3.32 13.21
N ALA A 425 -10.91 -2.09 13.72
CA ALA A 425 -12.11 -1.28 13.78
C ALA A 425 -12.25 -0.45 12.50
N PHE A 426 -13.49 -0.25 12.07
CA PHE A 426 -13.84 0.53 10.89
C PHE A 426 -14.71 1.70 11.29
N TYR A 427 -14.53 2.82 10.62
CA TYR A 427 -15.34 4.02 10.73
C TYR A 427 -15.75 4.45 9.34
N ALA A 428 -17.02 4.72 9.12
CA ALA A 428 -17.52 5.10 7.82
C ALA A 428 -18.33 6.40 7.92
N TYR A 429 -18.14 7.27 6.95
CA TYR A 429 -18.68 8.62 6.96
C TYR A 429 -19.40 8.91 5.66
N ARG A 430 -20.68 9.27 5.75
CA ARG A 430 -21.47 9.83 4.67
C ARG A 430 -21.07 11.30 4.47
N THR A 431 -20.62 11.65 3.29
CA THR A 431 -20.26 13.03 2.90
C THR A 431 -21.43 13.79 2.28
#